data_aff652d7fe5a50c6428ac5fb03571f0d
#
_entry.id   aff652d7fe5a50c6428ac5fb03571f0d
#
_cell.length_a   1.000
_cell.length_b   1.000
_cell.length_c   1.000
_cell.angle_alpha   90.00
_cell.angle_beta   90.00
_cell.angle_gamma   90.00
#
_symmetry.space_group_name_H-M   'P 1'
#
loop_
_entity.id
_entity.type
_entity.pdbx_description
1 polymer ?
#
loop_
_entity_poly.entity_id
_entity_poly.type
_entity_poly.pdbx_seq_one_letter_code
_entity_poly.pdbx_strand_id
1 'polypeptide(L)'
;TYGYDIKGAVNHISAGMSGKRKPWEANIAYDRFGRETSRMMLGCVENTMHYDSIGRPAHQRVRHNGRTLLDKSYTWGDNLRLLRTFDTINGRSVRYDYDAFGTLSGAVYGDGSRQWRNPDAMGNVYDSPDRTDRSYGRGGQLREDKKWRYYYDSQGNLVLKTMRRSGPSLETGIRDEFLAWQSGDYAYTWQGNGMLR
;
A
#
# COMPACT_ATOMS: atom_id res chain seq x y z
N THR A 1 14.55 -22.12 -9.58
CA THR A 1 14.12 -22.76 -10.84
C THR A 1 12.71 -22.31 -11.18
N TYR A 2 12.40 -22.17 -12.46
CA TYR A 2 11.07 -21.86 -12.96
C TYR A 2 10.63 -22.97 -13.89
N GLY A 3 9.39 -23.42 -13.77
CA GLY A 3 8.68 -24.25 -14.73
C GLY A 3 7.66 -23.43 -15.49
N TYR A 4 7.38 -23.81 -16.73
CA TYR A 4 6.46 -23.09 -17.61
C TYR A 4 5.41 -24.04 -18.16
N ASP A 5 4.22 -23.55 -18.39
CA ASP A 5 3.17 -24.28 -19.10
C ASP A 5 3.41 -24.21 -20.63
N ILE A 6 2.56 -24.89 -21.40
CA ILE A 6 2.64 -24.93 -22.88
C ILE A 6 2.42 -23.56 -23.55
N LYS A 7 1.90 -22.57 -22.81
CA LYS A 7 1.68 -21.20 -23.27
C LYS A 7 2.83 -20.27 -22.87
N GLY A 8 3.85 -20.79 -22.15
CA GLY A 8 4.99 -20.00 -21.65
C GLY A 8 4.72 -19.24 -20.34
N ALA A 9 3.58 -19.49 -19.67
CA ALA A 9 3.34 -18.91 -18.34
C ALA A 9 4.06 -19.72 -17.26
N VAL A 10 4.60 -19.04 -16.24
CA VAL A 10 5.30 -19.70 -15.11
C VAL A 10 4.27 -20.45 -14.27
N ASN A 11 4.28 -21.77 -14.32
CA ASN A 11 3.37 -22.64 -13.56
C ASN A 11 4.02 -23.29 -12.33
N HIS A 12 5.35 -23.24 -12.22
CA HIS A 12 6.10 -23.74 -11.08
C HIS A 12 7.25 -22.81 -10.73
N ILE A 13 7.46 -22.56 -9.43
CA ILE A 13 8.60 -21.81 -8.91
C ILE A 13 9.22 -22.62 -7.78
N SER A 14 10.54 -22.83 -7.81
CA SER A 14 11.24 -23.35 -6.65
C SER A 14 12.48 -22.52 -6.33
N ALA A 15 12.69 -22.26 -5.03
CA ALA A 15 13.83 -21.52 -4.51
C ALA A 15 14.38 -22.23 -3.26
N GLY A 16 15.68 -22.50 -3.23
CA GLY A 16 16.33 -23.14 -2.10
C GLY A 16 17.83 -22.98 -2.14
N MET A 17 18.46 -23.03 -0.97
CA MET A 17 19.90 -23.10 -0.85
C MET A 17 20.36 -24.55 -1.01
N SER A 18 21.41 -24.77 -1.77
CA SER A 18 22.07 -26.09 -1.93
C SER A 18 22.38 -26.67 -0.55
N GLY A 19 21.80 -27.84 -0.23
CA GLY A 19 22.28 -28.74 0.81
C GLY A 19 21.52 -28.81 2.14
N LYS A 20 20.44 -28.05 2.44
CA LYS A 20 19.95 -28.08 3.84
C LYS A 20 18.44 -28.09 4.13
N ARG A 21 17.51 -27.85 3.22
CA ARG A 21 16.05 -27.96 3.44
C ARG A 21 15.33 -28.20 2.12
N LYS A 22 14.10 -28.75 2.19
CA LYS A 22 13.22 -28.76 1.01
C LYS A 22 13.15 -27.33 0.45
N PRO A 23 13.35 -27.16 -0.86
CA PRO A 23 13.23 -25.85 -1.47
C PRO A 23 11.81 -25.30 -1.24
N TRP A 24 11.69 -24.00 -1.12
CA TRP A 24 10.37 -23.36 -1.20
C TRP A 24 9.81 -23.58 -2.59
N GLU A 25 8.56 -24.00 -2.67
CA GLU A 25 7.89 -24.32 -3.93
C GLU A 25 6.52 -23.65 -4.01
N ALA A 26 6.15 -23.24 -5.22
CA ALA A 26 4.81 -22.80 -5.56
C ALA A 26 4.40 -23.37 -6.92
N ASN A 27 3.19 -23.91 -6.99
CA ASN A 27 2.53 -24.34 -8.22
C ASN A 27 1.38 -23.38 -8.53
N ILE A 28 1.29 -22.91 -9.77
CA ILE A 28 0.36 -21.88 -10.20
C ILE A 28 -0.50 -22.43 -11.33
N ALA A 29 -1.81 -22.27 -11.24
CA ALA A 29 -2.75 -22.59 -12.31
C ALA A 29 -3.39 -21.32 -12.87
N TYR A 30 -3.69 -21.35 -14.15
CA TYR A 30 -4.27 -20.25 -14.89
C TYR A 30 -5.56 -20.66 -15.60
N ASP A 31 -6.43 -19.71 -15.84
CA ASP A 31 -7.57 -19.89 -16.71
C ASP A 31 -7.17 -19.77 -18.20
N ARG A 32 -8.19 -19.92 -19.09
CA ARG A 32 -7.98 -19.81 -20.55
C ARG A 32 -7.49 -18.42 -20.99
N PHE A 33 -7.67 -17.38 -20.17
CA PHE A 33 -7.24 -16.02 -20.45
C PHE A 33 -5.87 -15.66 -19.84
N GLY A 34 -5.19 -16.64 -19.20
CA GLY A 34 -3.89 -16.44 -18.56
C GLY A 34 -3.96 -15.77 -17.18
N ARG A 35 -5.14 -15.73 -16.55
CA ARG A 35 -5.29 -15.17 -15.19
C ARG A 35 -5.07 -16.28 -14.16
N GLU A 36 -4.30 -15.99 -13.11
CA GLU A 36 -4.04 -16.95 -12.03
C GLU A 36 -5.34 -17.32 -11.31
N THR A 37 -5.68 -18.60 -11.29
CA THR A 37 -6.86 -19.11 -10.59
C THR A 37 -6.52 -19.80 -9.29
N SER A 38 -5.32 -20.39 -9.19
CA SER A 38 -4.84 -20.94 -7.93
C SER A 38 -3.32 -20.87 -7.82
N ARG A 39 -2.85 -20.81 -6.58
CA ARG A 39 -1.45 -20.96 -6.21
C ARG A 39 -1.36 -21.83 -4.97
N MET A 40 -0.70 -22.98 -5.12
CA MET A 40 -0.36 -23.87 -4.00
C MET A 40 1.09 -23.63 -3.61
N MET A 41 1.34 -23.28 -2.36
CA MET A 41 2.67 -23.01 -1.81
C MET A 41 3.09 -24.10 -0.83
N LEU A 42 4.38 -24.21 -0.61
CA LEU A 42 4.95 -25.09 0.43
C LEU A 42 4.26 -24.84 1.78
N GLY A 43 3.99 -25.91 2.54
CA GLY A 43 3.25 -25.85 3.81
C GLY A 43 1.73 -25.88 3.62
N CYS A 44 1.24 -26.37 2.47
CA CYS A 44 -0.18 -26.52 2.17
C CYS A 44 -0.98 -25.22 2.28
N VAL A 45 -0.35 -24.13 1.87
CA VAL A 45 -1.04 -22.84 1.70
C VAL A 45 -1.55 -22.73 0.27
N GLU A 46 -2.86 -22.65 0.13
CA GLU A 46 -3.57 -22.51 -1.15
C GLU A 46 -4.21 -21.14 -1.24
N ASN A 47 -3.93 -20.41 -2.32
CA ASN A 47 -4.66 -19.20 -2.70
C ASN A 47 -5.47 -19.48 -3.96
N THR A 48 -6.77 -19.22 -3.93
CA THR A 48 -7.66 -19.34 -5.10
C THR A 48 -8.25 -17.99 -5.46
N MET A 49 -8.36 -17.72 -6.75
CA MET A 49 -8.92 -16.48 -7.30
C MET A 49 -10.04 -16.78 -8.27
N HIS A 50 -11.14 -16.07 -8.16
CA HIS A 50 -12.23 -16.05 -9.12
C HIS A 50 -12.37 -14.65 -9.72
N TYR A 51 -12.74 -14.60 -10.98
CA TYR A 51 -12.88 -13.37 -11.73
C TYR A 51 -14.30 -13.23 -12.26
N ASP A 52 -14.75 -12.00 -12.43
CA ASP A 52 -16.01 -11.72 -13.10
C ASP A 52 -15.90 -11.88 -14.64
N SER A 53 -16.99 -11.64 -15.35
CA SER A 53 -17.08 -11.83 -16.80
C SER A 53 -16.13 -10.94 -17.61
N ILE A 54 -15.67 -9.83 -17.04
CA ILE A 54 -14.75 -8.89 -17.69
C ILE A 54 -13.31 -8.96 -17.13
N GLY A 55 -13.06 -9.92 -16.22
CA GLY A 55 -11.71 -10.24 -15.77
C GLY A 55 -11.26 -9.55 -14.48
N ARG A 56 -12.15 -8.89 -13.76
CA ARG A 56 -11.81 -8.29 -12.47
C ARG A 56 -11.88 -9.34 -11.36
N PRO A 57 -11.01 -9.30 -10.34
CA PRO A 57 -11.13 -10.16 -9.17
C PRO A 57 -12.53 -10.05 -8.54
N ALA A 58 -13.22 -11.16 -8.39
CA ALA A 58 -14.54 -11.23 -7.76
C ALA A 58 -14.46 -11.86 -6.37
N HIS A 59 -13.58 -12.86 -6.21
CA HIS A 59 -13.43 -13.56 -4.95
C HIS A 59 -12.01 -14.12 -4.80
N GLN A 60 -11.48 -14.04 -3.59
CA GLN A 60 -10.19 -14.63 -3.19
C GLN A 60 -10.38 -15.47 -1.94
N ARG A 61 -9.80 -16.67 -1.93
CA ARG A 61 -9.76 -17.52 -0.74
C ARG A 61 -8.35 -18.02 -0.49
N VAL A 62 -7.91 -17.91 0.76
CA VAL A 62 -6.64 -18.48 1.22
C VAL A 62 -6.95 -19.57 2.26
N ARG A 63 -6.35 -20.74 2.08
CA ARG A 63 -6.43 -21.89 2.98
C ARG A 63 -5.05 -22.33 3.43
N HIS A 64 -4.99 -22.86 4.63
CA HIS A 64 -3.81 -23.57 5.15
C HIS A 64 -4.28 -24.87 5.78
N ASN A 65 -3.78 -26.00 5.31
CA ASN A 65 -4.20 -27.35 5.76
C ASN A 65 -5.74 -27.52 5.77
N GLY A 66 -6.42 -27.02 4.72
CA GLY A 66 -7.88 -27.08 4.60
C GLY A 66 -8.65 -26.03 5.40
N ARG A 67 -8.02 -25.38 6.38
CA ARG A 67 -8.66 -24.27 7.13
C ARG A 67 -8.62 -22.98 6.34
N THR A 68 -9.76 -22.33 6.17
CA THR A 68 -9.84 -21.01 5.52
C THR A 68 -9.29 -19.93 6.44
N LEU A 69 -8.32 -19.16 5.94
CA LEU A 69 -7.69 -18.04 6.62
C LEU A 69 -8.18 -16.69 6.10
N LEU A 70 -8.55 -16.63 4.82
CA LEU A 70 -9.09 -15.47 4.15
C LEU A 70 -10.21 -15.92 3.21
N ASP A 71 -11.32 -15.22 3.20
CA ASP A 71 -12.41 -15.41 2.25
C ASP A 71 -12.98 -14.03 1.88
N LYS A 72 -12.41 -13.42 0.84
CA LYS A 72 -12.65 -12.03 0.48
C LYS A 72 -13.40 -11.92 -0.84
N SER A 73 -14.50 -11.19 -0.84
CA SER A 73 -15.24 -10.77 -2.02
C SER A 73 -14.95 -9.33 -2.41
N TYR A 74 -15.08 -9.03 -3.69
CA TYR A 74 -14.85 -7.72 -4.28
C TYR A 74 -16.08 -7.29 -5.06
N THR A 75 -16.58 -6.09 -4.79
CA THR A 75 -17.70 -5.49 -5.52
C THR A 75 -17.19 -4.33 -6.36
N TRP A 76 -17.51 -4.35 -7.64
CA TRP A 76 -17.06 -3.36 -8.62
C TRP A 76 -18.24 -2.54 -9.14
N GLY A 77 -17.99 -1.27 -9.42
CA GLY A 77 -18.91 -0.40 -10.13
C GLY A 77 -18.78 -0.50 -11.65
N ASP A 78 -19.71 0.10 -12.37
CA ASP A 78 -19.76 0.09 -13.84
C ASP A 78 -18.56 0.78 -14.49
N ASN A 79 -17.92 1.69 -13.77
CA ASN A 79 -16.72 2.43 -14.20
C ASN A 79 -15.40 1.77 -13.83
N LEU A 80 -15.37 0.45 -13.59
CA LEU A 80 -14.22 -0.35 -13.20
C LEU A 80 -13.60 -0.01 -11.84
N ARG A 81 -14.29 0.75 -11.00
CA ARG A 81 -13.82 1.12 -9.66
C ARG A 81 -14.23 0.08 -8.64
N LEU A 82 -13.31 -0.26 -7.74
CA LEU A 82 -13.62 -1.16 -6.62
C LEU A 82 -14.48 -0.40 -5.60
N LEU A 83 -15.72 -0.82 -5.43
CA LEU A 83 -16.66 -0.17 -4.50
C LEU A 83 -16.56 -0.74 -3.08
N ARG A 84 -16.33 -2.05 -2.97
CA ARG A 84 -16.32 -2.71 -1.66
C ARG A 84 -15.45 -3.96 -1.67
N THR A 85 -14.80 -4.22 -0.53
CA THR A 85 -14.28 -5.55 -0.17
C THR A 85 -14.99 -6.05 1.10
N PHE A 86 -15.20 -7.37 1.19
CA PHE A 86 -15.75 -8.01 2.37
C PHE A 86 -15.03 -9.33 2.63
N ASP A 87 -14.53 -9.52 3.86
CA ASP A 87 -13.90 -10.76 4.30
C ASP A 87 -14.85 -11.47 5.27
N THR A 88 -15.37 -12.64 4.87
CA THR A 88 -16.35 -13.41 5.63
C THR A 88 -15.75 -14.03 6.89
N ILE A 89 -14.42 -14.25 6.95
CA ILE A 89 -13.78 -14.92 8.10
C ILE A 89 -13.73 -14.01 9.31
N ASN A 90 -13.46 -12.73 9.12
CA ASN A 90 -13.34 -11.75 10.21
C ASN A 90 -14.44 -10.69 10.21
N GLY A 91 -15.40 -10.79 9.27
CA GLY A 91 -16.50 -9.82 9.13
C GLY A 91 -16.06 -8.43 8.67
N ARG A 92 -14.80 -8.26 8.26
CA ARG A 92 -14.27 -6.95 7.88
C ARG A 92 -14.77 -6.52 6.51
N SER A 93 -15.32 -5.32 6.44
CA SER A 93 -15.69 -4.69 5.18
C SER A 93 -14.98 -3.35 5.02
N VAL A 94 -14.67 -3.01 3.78
CA VAL A 94 -14.19 -1.68 3.40
C VAL A 94 -14.98 -1.23 2.19
N ARG A 95 -15.62 -0.06 2.29
CA ARG A 95 -16.24 0.64 1.17
C ARG A 95 -15.32 1.76 0.72
N TYR A 96 -15.15 1.90 -0.57
CA TYR A 96 -14.28 2.90 -1.20
C TYR A 96 -15.13 4.02 -1.80
N ASP A 97 -14.77 5.26 -1.52
CA ASP A 97 -15.40 6.46 -2.05
C ASP A 97 -14.47 7.11 -3.08
N TYR A 98 -15.07 7.67 -4.11
CA TYR A 98 -14.34 8.31 -5.20
C TYR A 98 -14.88 9.72 -5.43
N ASP A 99 -14.01 10.63 -5.84
CA ASP A 99 -14.41 11.98 -6.24
C ASP A 99 -15.04 12.01 -7.65
N ALA A 100 -15.48 13.18 -8.09
CA ALA A 100 -16.10 13.36 -9.39
C ALA A 100 -15.17 13.02 -10.57
N PHE A 101 -13.85 13.07 -10.36
CA PHE A 101 -12.83 12.73 -11.37
C PHE A 101 -12.46 11.24 -11.32
N GLY A 102 -12.96 10.50 -10.34
CA GLY A 102 -12.68 9.10 -10.17
C GLY A 102 -11.43 8.76 -9.37
N THR A 103 -10.86 9.73 -8.72
CA THR A 103 -9.76 9.51 -7.79
C THR A 103 -10.30 8.99 -6.46
N LEU A 104 -9.62 8.01 -5.86
CA LEU A 104 -9.99 7.49 -4.54
C LEU A 104 -9.96 8.62 -3.51
N SER A 105 -11.11 8.95 -2.94
CA SER A 105 -11.29 10.05 -1.96
C SER A 105 -11.39 9.57 -0.53
N GLY A 106 -11.62 8.29 -0.30
CA GLY A 106 -11.65 7.73 1.04
C GLY A 106 -12.06 6.26 1.10
N ALA A 107 -12.00 5.74 2.31
CA ALA A 107 -12.46 4.40 2.64
C ALA A 107 -13.24 4.42 3.95
N VAL A 108 -14.35 3.68 4.01
CA VAL A 108 -15.16 3.49 5.21
C VAL A 108 -15.06 2.02 5.61
N TYR A 109 -14.62 1.78 6.83
CA TYR A 109 -14.46 0.45 7.39
C TYR A 109 -15.77 -0.06 8.03
N GLY A 110 -15.85 -1.36 8.28
CA GLY A 110 -17.04 -2.00 8.84
C GLY A 110 -17.41 -1.55 10.26
N ASP A 111 -16.46 -1.01 11.01
CA ASP A 111 -16.64 -0.41 12.33
C ASP A 111 -17.15 1.05 12.27
N GLY A 112 -17.38 1.58 11.07
CA GLY A 112 -17.81 2.95 10.84
C GLY A 112 -16.66 3.97 10.79
N SER A 113 -15.42 3.57 11.09
CA SER A 113 -14.27 4.45 10.96
C SER A 113 -14.03 4.82 9.49
N ARG A 114 -13.47 6.01 9.27
CA ARG A 114 -13.21 6.53 7.94
C ARG A 114 -11.77 7.00 7.79
N GLN A 115 -11.15 6.62 6.70
CA GLN A 115 -9.89 7.16 6.23
C GLN A 115 -10.15 8.06 5.01
N TRP A 116 -9.72 9.31 5.10
CA TRP A 116 -9.81 10.26 4.01
C TRP A 116 -8.59 10.18 3.09
N ARG A 117 -8.81 10.41 1.82
CA ARG A 117 -7.79 10.68 0.80
C ARG A 117 -8.30 11.81 -0.07
N ASN A 118 -8.30 13.02 0.47
CA ASN A 118 -8.90 14.18 -0.17
C ASN A 118 -7.82 14.97 -0.92
N PRO A 119 -7.62 14.73 -2.23
CA PRO A 119 -6.62 15.44 -3.01
C PRO A 119 -7.05 16.89 -3.27
N ASP A 120 -6.08 17.82 -3.32
CA ASP A 120 -6.29 19.14 -3.87
C ASP A 120 -6.06 19.14 -5.40
N ALA A 121 -6.23 20.30 -6.04
CA ALA A 121 -6.05 20.45 -7.49
C ALA A 121 -4.59 20.21 -7.95
N MET A 122 -3.63 20.23 -7.03
CA MET A 122 -2.21 19.96 -7.31
C MET A 122 -1.83 18.50 -7.05
N GLY A 123 -2.77 17.66 -6.56
CA GLY A 123 -2.55 16.27 -6.24
C GLY A 123 -2.02 16.03 -4.82
N ASN A 124 -1.91 17.04 -3.97
CA ASN A 124 -1.55 16.86 -2.56
C ASN A 124 -2.71 16.19 -1.82
N VAL A 125 -2.42 15.16 -1.03
CA VAL A 125 -3.44 14.31 -0.38
C VAL A 125 -3.58 14.66 1.09
N TYR A 126 -4.81 14.93 1.53
CA TYR A 126 -5.18 15.23 2.91
C TYR A 126 -5.96 14.07 3.53
N ASP A 127 -5.79 13.84 4.84
CA ASP A 127 -6.53 12.84 5.63
C ASP A 127 -7.74 13.46 6.37
N SER A 128 -8.15 14.66 5.95
CA SER A 128 -9.32 15.37 6.47
C SER A 128 -10.23 15.88 5.33
N PRO A 129 -11.54 16.03 5.59
CA PRO A 129 -12.48 16.52 4.57
C PRO A 129 -12.25 18.00 4.22
N ASP A 130 -11.72 18.78 5.16
CA ASP A 130 -11.49 20.23 5.06
C ASP A 130 -10.06 20.60 4.64
N ARG A 131 -9.19 19.59 4.43
CA ARG A 131 -7.78 19.75 4.04
C ARG A 131 -6.95 20.58 5.02
N THR A 132 -7.25 20.50 6.32
CA THR A 132 -6.55 21.27 7.37
C THR A 132 -5.54 20.45 8.17
N ASP A 133 -5.48 19.13 7.96
CA ASP A 133 -4.68 18.20 8.74
C ASP A 133 -3.19 18.22 8.42
N ARG A 134 -2.79 18.85 7.32
CA ARG A 134 -1.39 18.95 6.87
C ARG A 134 -1.15 20.16 5.99
N SER A 135 0.12 20.51 5.79
CA SER A 135 0.52 21.58 4.88
C SER A 135 1.58 21.09 3.89
N TYR A 136 1.52 21.62 2.69
CA TYR A 136 2.44 21.32 1.61
C TYR A 136 3.21 22.55 1.17
N GLY A 137 4.47 22.38 0.79
CA GLY A 137 5.31 23.39 0.19
C GLY A 137 5.34 23.29 -1.33
N ARG A 138 6.29 23.97 -1.94
CA ARG A 138 6.54 23.92 -3.39
C ARG A 138 6.83 22.48 -3.81
N GLY A 139 6.32 22.09 -4.98
CA GLY A 139 6.53 20.76 -5.53
C GLY A 139 5.83 19.63 -4.78
N GLY A 140 4.80 19.92 -3.97
CA GLY A 140 4.04 18.91 -3.22
C GLY A 140 4.78 18.32 -2.03
N GLN A 141 5.84 18.95 -1.55
CA GLN A 141 6.57 18.52 -0.37
C GLN A 141 5.69 18.67 0.88
N LEU A 142 5.44 17.56 1.60
CA LEU A 142 4.74 17.59 2.88
C LEU A 142 5.59 18.34 3.91
N ARG A 143 5.13 19.47 4.40
CA ARG A 143 5.85 20.28 5.40
C ARG A 143 5.43 19.96 6.82
N GLU A 144 4.16 19.69 7.03
CA GLU A 144 3.63 19.45 8.36
C GLU A 144 2.38 18.59 8.28
N ASP A 145 2.20 17.67 9.23
CA ASP A 145 0.96 16.97 9.51
C ASP A 145 0.57 17.09 10.99
N LYS A 146 -0.42 16.35 11.46
CA LYS A 146 -0.90 16.40 12.86
C LYS A 146 0.19 16.12 13.89
N LYS A 147 1.23 15.37 13.52
CA LYS A 147 2.25 14.88 14.45
C LYS A 147 3.64 15.38 14.12
N TRP A 148 3.95 15.64 12.86
CA TRP A 148 5.30 15.81 12.38
C TRP A 148 5.49 17.08 11.57
N ARG A 149 6.74 17.61 11.57
CA ARG A 149 7.29 18.58 10.63
C ARG A 149 8.39 17.93 9.82
N TYR A 150 8.47 18.29 8.54
CA TYR A 150 9.35 17.69 7.55
C TYR A 150 10.22 18.77 6.92
N TYR A 151 11.51 18.51 6.82
CA TYR A 151 12.49 19.43 6.28
C TYR A 151 13.25 18.74 5.13
N TYR A 152 13.48 19.51 4.09
CA TYR A 152 14.06 19.00 2.86
C TYR A 152 15.30 19.79 2.49
N ASP A 153 16.28 19.14 1.84
CA ASP A 153 17.43 19.80 1.25
C ASP A 153 17.06 20.55 -0.04
N SER A 154 18.04 21.21 -0.65
CA SER A 154 17.86 21.94 -1.92
C SER A 154 17.52 21.05 -3.10
N GLN A 155 17.78 19.74 -2.98
CA GLN A 155 17.48 18.73 -4.00
C GLN A 155 16.09 18.09 -3.80
N GLY A 156 15.41 18.44 -2.71
CA GLY A 156 14.08 17.92 -2.39
C GLY A 156 14.09 16.60 -1.59
N ASN A 157 15.24 16.16 -1.09
CA ASN A 157 15.30 14.97 -0.25
C ASN A 157 14.90 15.33 1.18
N LEU A 158 14.14 14.47 1.85
CA LEU A 158 13.79 14.60 3.25
C LEU A 158 15.05 14.42 4.12
N VAL A 159 15.48 15.46 4.84
CA VAL A 159 16.69 15.38 5.68
C VAL A 159 16.37 15.33 7.16
N LEU A 160 15.21 15.83 7.60
CA LEU A 160 14.84 15.83 9.00
C LEU A 160 13.31 15.71 9.15
N LYS A 161 12.89 14.93 10.13
CA LYS A 161 11.51 14.79 10.57
C LYS A 161 11.46 14.95 12.07
N THR A 162 10.77 16.00 12.57
CA THR A 162 10.67 16.32 14.00
C THR A 162 9.24 16.20 14.49
N MET A 163 9.05 15.85 15.74
CA MET A 163 7.72 15.90 16.37
C MET A 163 7.22 17.33 16.43
N ARG A 164 5.94 17.53 16.09
CA ARG A 164 5.26 18.80 16.25
C ARG A 164 5.10 19.10 17.75
N ARG A 165 5.85 20.07 18.24
CA ARG A 165 5.78 20.55 19.61
C ARG A 165 5.08 21.90 19.64
N SER A 166 4.41 22.24 20.74
CA SER A 166 3.85 23.57 20.95
C SER A 166 4.98 24.60 20.98
N GLY A 167 5.12 25.42 19.94
CA GLY A 167 6.16 26.43 19.79
C GLY A 167 6.07 27.09 18.41
N PRO A 168 6.72 28.26 18.21
CA PRO A 168 6.68 28.97 16.95
C PRO A 168 7.19 28.07 15.82
N SER A 169 6.49 28.08 14.69
CA SER A 169 6.94 27.46 13.45
C SER A 169 8.25 28.14 13.05
N LEU A 170 9.30 27.35 12.86
CA LEU A 170 10.52 27.84 12.21
C LEU A 170 10.21 28.00 10.72
N GLU A 171 9.72 29.16 10.32
CA GLU A 171 9.48 29.52 8.91
C GLU A 171 10.76 29.66 8.09
N THR A 172 11.89 29.62 8.71
CA THR A 172 13.20 29.74 8.07
C THR A 172 13.72 28.37 7.71
N GLY A 173 14.04 28.21 6.44
CA GLY A 173 14.75 27.03 5.92
C GLY A 173 15.89 26.62 6.84
N ILE A 174 16.24 25.35 6.81
CA ILE A 174 17.32 24.75 7.61
C ILE A 174 18.52 25.69 7.58
N ARG A 175 18.59 26.58 8.53
CA ARG A 175 19.85 27.17 8.94
C ARG A 175 20.38 26.20 9.96
N ASP A 176 21.12 25.28 9.39
CA ASP A 176 22.13 24.46 9.95
C ASP A 176 22.37 24.60 11.44
N GLU A 177 22.70 23.52 12.07
CA GLU A 177 23.51 23.37 13.27
C GLU A 177 22.81 23.39 14.63
N PHE A 178 21.57 23.91 14.79
CA PHE A 178 21.00 24.07 16.12
C PHE A 178 19.55 23.59 16.33
N LEU A 179 19.05 22.75 15.44
CA LEU A 179 17.88 21.95 15.82
C LEU A 179 18.35 20.92 16.85
N ALA A 180 18.27 21.30 18.12
CA ALA A 180 18.58 20.39 19.21
C ALA A 180 17.78 19.09 19.00
N TRP A 181 18.49 18.03 18.65
CA TRP A 181 17.95 16.69 18.54
C TRP A 181 17.23 16.36 19.84
N GLN A 182 15.98 15.97 19.74
CA GLN A 182 15.23 15.49 20.88
C GLN A 182 14.79 14.04 20.60
N SER A 183 14.60 13.28 21.66
CA SER A 183 14.10 11.91 21.57
C SER A 183 12.83 11.87 20.72
N GLY A 184 12.85 11.04 19.67
CA GLY A 184 11.76 10.87 18.72
C GLY A 184 11.89 11.62 17.39
N ASP A 185 12.94 12.41 17.19
CA ASP A 185 13.23 13.02 15.88
C ASP A 185 14.00 12.04 14.98
N TYR A 186 13.86 12.20 13.67
CA TYR A 186 14.52 11.35 12.67
C TYR A 186 15.30 12.21 11.69
N ALA A 187 16.61 11.91 11.50
CA ALA A 187 17.38 12.48 10.42
C ALA A 187 17.72 11.44 9.36
N TYR A 188 17.83 11.91 8.16
CA TYR A 188 18.09 11.11 6.99
C TYR A 188 19.35 11.64 6.29
N THR A 189 20.24 10.75 5.92
CA THR A 189 21.44 11.07 5.14
C THR A 189 21.32 10.42 3.79
N TRP A 190 21.58 11.17 2.72
CA TRP A 190 21.47 10.71 1.35
C TRP A 190 22.84 10.61 0.69
N GLN A 191 23.03 9.61 -0.14
CA GLN A 191 24.20 9.52 -1.02
C GLN A 191 23.98 10.40 -2.24
N GLY A 192 25.06 10.80 -2.93
CA GLY A 192 24.98 11.63 -4.13
C GLY A 192 24.21 10.99 -5.31
N ASN A 193 23.94 9.68 -5.24
CA ASN A 193 23.09 8.95 -6.18
C ASN A 193 21.62 8.90 -5.79
N GLY A 194 21.21 9.63 -4.74
CA GLY A 194 19.81 9.68 -4.26
C GLY A 194 19.38 8.47 -3.43
N MET A 195 20.29 7.62 -2.99
CA MET A 195 19.98 6.49 -2.11
C MET A 195 20.13 6.89 -0.64
N LEU A 196 19.24 6.41 0.22
CA LEU A 196 19.33 6.57 1.67
C LEU A 196 20.60 5.85 2.18
N ARG A 197 21.37 6.55 3.02
CA ARG A 197 22.61 6.02 3.61
C ARG A 197 22.34 5.35 4.95
#